data_b9dc98e66ea4e562856a111c063296d8
#
_entry.id   b9dc98e66ea4e562856a111c063296d8
#
_cell.length_a   1.000
_cell.length_b   1.000
_cell.length_c   1.000
_cell.angle_alpha   90.00
_cell.angle_beta   90.00
_cell.angle_gamma   90.00
#
_symmetry.space_group_name_H-M   'P 1'
#
loop_
_entity.id
_entity.type
_entity.pdbx_description
1 polymer ?
#
loop_
_entity_poly.entity_id
_entity_poly.type
_entity_poly.pdbx_seq_one_letter_code
_entity_poly.pdbx_strand_id
1 'polypeptide(L)'
;MLTLLAFLELLHSRTRGIMHWMCMRHRLYYRSKTVSSASKHNHRHSPQKPEWLKAEIIRLKALMPQAGCRSIADICNRRFAASRKVTVGKTYVHQILQQHDYEIKILRRNLKHAKPKAIPRNLIWGIDLTGKTDTNKNLHALFGIIDHGSRTLLHLQALRDKTSRTLIDCLCDAIRIYGKPKVIRTDNEAIFTSRIFRCGLKLLGIRHQLTDPGCPWQNGRIERLFGTLKQKLDQRIYFPLPSAGEGLRERGGVREQLNRDLNVFRYWYNHIRPHQNLDGKTPAEAWCGDNPFAKPPKQEHWFEAWDGLLMGYELKR
;
A
#
# COMPACT_ATOMS: atom_id res chain seq x y z
N MET A 1 22.95 13.79 -6.23
CA MET A 1 22.23 14.88 -6.91
C MET A 1 21.41 14.41 -8.12
N LEU A 2 21.80 13.40 -8.86
CA LEU A 2 21.04 12.87 -10.03
C LEU A 2 19.69 12.21 -9.67
N THR A 3 19.53 11.65 -8.50
CA THR A 3 18.30 10.97 -8.05
C THR A 3 17.15 11.91 -7.70
N LEU A 4 17.45 13.12 -7.27
CA LEU A 4 16.44 14.14 -6.91
C LEU A 4 15.82 14.79 -8.16
N LEU A 5 16.62 15.00 -9.19
CA LEU A 5 16.18 15.53 -10.49
C LEU A 5 15.29 14.52 -11.23
N ALA A 6 15.66 13.24 -11.25
CA ALA A 6 14.85 12.17 -11.84
C ALA A 6 13.51 11.99 -11.12
N PHE A 7 13.48 12.17 -9.79
CA PHE A 7 12.24 12.13 -8.99
C PHE A 7 11.34 13.34 -9.27
N LEU A 8 11.93 14.50 -9.48
CA LEU A 8 11.20 15.74 -9.83
C LEU A 8 10.62 15.68 -11.25
N GLU A 9 11.34 15.10 -12.20
CA GLU A 9 10.84 14.89 -13.58
C GLU A 9 9.70 13.86 -13.62
N LEU A 10 9.77 12.79 -12.81
CA LEU A 10 8.70 11.80 -12.69
C LEU A 10 7.43 12.39 -12.07
N LEU A 11 7.57 13.30 -11.11
CA LEU A 11 6.47 14.08 -10.54
C LEU A 11 5.88 15.05 -11.56
N HIS A 12 6.73 15.65 -12.38
CA HIS A 12 6.30 16.61 -13.41
C HIS A 12 5.53 15.95 -14.56
N SER A 13 5.94 14.77 -15.02
CA SER A 13 5.23 14.02 -16.06
C SER A 13 3.86 13.50 -15.59
N ARG A 14 3.74 13.09 -14.31
CA ARG A 14 2.46 12.63 -13.73
C ARG A 14 1.45 13.76 -13.50
N THR A 15 1.94 14.98 -13.19
CA THR A 15 1.05 16.12 -12.98
C THR A 15 0.46 16.66 -14.28
N ARG A 16 1.14 16.49 -15.45
CA ARG A 16 0.61 16.86 -16.78
C ARG A 16 -0.66 16.05 -17.13
N GLY A 17 -0.68 14.76 -16.86
CA GLY A 17 -1.87 13.91 -17.10
C GLY A 17 -3.07 14.31 -16.25
N ILE A 18 -2.85 14.65 -14.98
CA ILE A 18 -3.90 15.10 -14.06
C ILE A 18 -4.43 16.49 -14.44
N MET A 19 -3.54 17.40 -14.88
CA MET A 19 -3.93 18.73 -15.35
C MET A 19 -4.75 18.68 -16.63
N HIS A 20 -4.41 17.80 -17.59
CA HIS A 20 -5.19 17.63 -18.82
C HIS A 20 -6.62 17.10 -18.50
N TRP A 21 -6.76 16.16 -17.61
CA TRP A 21 -8.06 15.63 -17.16
C TRP A 21 -8.88 16.66 -16.38
N MET A 22 -8.27 17.49 -15.54
CA MET A 22 -8.95 18.58 -14.83
C MET A 22 -9.41 19.69 -15.78
N CYS A 23 -8.65 20.06 -16.81
CA CYS A 23 -9.06 21.04 -17.82
C CYS A 23 -10.26 20.56 -18.64
N MET A 24 -10.36 19.28 -18.99
CA MET A 24 -11.49 18.73 -19.73
C MET A 24 -12.80 18.74 -18.91
N ARG A 25 -12.73 18.46 -17.61
CA ARG A 25 -13.91 18.46 -16.72
C ARG A 25 -14.40 19.88 -16.37
N HIS A 26 -13.50 20.86 -16.31
CA HIS A 26 -13.83 22.25 -16.05
C HIS A 26 -14.63 22.91 -17.20
N ARG A 27 -14.41 22.50 -18.44
CA ARG A 27 -15.17 23.00 -19.60
C ARG A 27 -16.65 22.65 -19.59
N LEU A 28 -17.04 21.59 -18.90
CA LEU A 28 -18.44 21.12 -18.84
C LEU A 28 -19.25 21.75 -17.71
N TYR A 29 -18.62 22.30 -16.68
CA TYR A 29 -19.33 22.82 -15.49
C TYR A 29 -19.67 24.32 -15.55
N TYR A 30 -18.99 25.12 -16.38
CA TYR A 30 -19.17 26.59 -16.43
C TYR A 30 -20.09 27.11 -17.53
N ARG A 31 -20.90 26.24 -18.18
CA ARG A 31 -21.82 26.69 -19.25
C ARG A 31 -23.21 27.06 -18.77
N SER A 32 -23.47 27.12 -17.49
CA SER A 32 -24.79 27.54 -16.97
C SER A 32 -24.62 28.42 -15.72
N LYS A 33 -24.48 29.72 -15.91
CA LYS A 33 -25.06 30.80 -15.10
C LYS A 33 -24.58 32.15 -15.59
N THR A 34 -25.31 32.67 -16.57
CA THR A 34 -25.39 34.12 -16.78
C THR A 34 -26.73 34.57 -16.24
N VAL A 35 -26.74 35.36 -15.21
CA VAL A 35 -27.79 36.32 -14.90
C VAL A 35 -27.15 37.59 -14.38
N SER A 36 -27.55 38.70 -15.00
CA SER A 36 -27.09 40.04 -14.80
C SER A 36 -27.53 40.68 -13.49
N SER A 37 -26.73 41.55 -12.94
CA SER A 37 -27.24 42.86 -12.49
C SER A 37 -26.07 43.83 -12.31
N ALA A 38 -26.23 45.00 -12.85
CA ALA A 38 -25.27 46.07 -12.87
C ALA A 38 -25.24 46.81 -11.53
N SER A 39 -24.04 47.07 -11.03
CA SER A 39 -23.77 48.22 -10.18
C SER A 39 -22.36 48.72 -10.49
N LYS A 40 -22.30 49.97 -10.94
CA LYS A 40 -21.06 50.66 -11.29
C LYS A 40 -20.33 51.09 -9.99
N HIS A 41 -19.26 50.37 -9.67
CA HIS A 41 -18.17 50.93 -8.83
C HIS A 41 -16.86 50.79 -9.60
N ASN A 42 -16.23 51.94 -9.86
CA ASN A 42 -14.93 52.07 -10.49
C ASN A 42 -13.85 51.45 -9.59
N HIS A 43 -13.73 50.13 -9.62
CA HIS A 43 -12.55 49.43 -9.08
C HIS A 43 -11.51 49.37 -10.18
N ARG A 44 -10.33 49.96 -9.94
CA ARG A 44 -9.14 49.69 -10.74
C ARG A 44 -8.93 48.18 -10.78
N HIS A 45 -9.32 47.54 -11.89
CA HIS A 45 -9.10 46.11 -12.10
C HIS A 45 -7.60 45.83 -12.09
N SER A 46 -7.10 45.24 -11.02
CA SER A 46 -5.78 44.61 -11.08
C SER A 46 -5.81 43.55 -12.17
N PRO A 47 -4.79 43.48 -13.03
CA PRO A 47 -4.76 42.49 -14.12
C PRO A 47 -5.00 41.09 -13.57
N GLN A 48 -5.94 40.39 -14.19
CA GLN A 48 -6.31 39.03 -13.77
C GLN A 48 -5.10 38.13 -13.85
N LYS A 49 -4.78 37.49 -12.72
CA LYS A 49 -3.64 36.56 -12.65
C LYS A 49 -3.93 35.28 -13.45
N PRO A 50 -2.93 34.71 -14.12
CA PRO A 50 -3.12 33.55 -14.99
C PRO A 50 -3.70 32.34 -14.23
N GLU A 51 -4.58 31.56 -14.86
CA GLU A 51 -5.22 30.36 -14.26
C GLU A 51 -4.20 29.31 -13.84
N TRP A 52 -3.07 29.15 -14.56
CA TRP A 52 -2.03 28.21 -14.17
C TRP A 52 -1.44 28.53 -12.78
N LEU A 53 -1.41 29.81 -12.39
CA LEU A 53 -0.87 30.23 -11.10
C LEU A 53 -1.82 29.84 -9.95
N LYS A 54 -3.12 29.94 -10.17
CA LYS A 54 -4.15 29.47 -9.25
C LYS A 54 -4.03 27.96 -9.04
N ALA A 55 -3.93 27.18 -10.15
CA ALA A 55 -3.73 25.73 -10.09
C ALA A 55 -2.45 25.36 -9.32
N GLU A 56 -1.36 26.14 -9.50
CA GLU A 56 -0.12 25.90 -8.78
C GLU A 56 -0.23 26.21 -7.27
N ILE A 57 -0.95 27.26 -6.88
CA ILE A 57 -1.22 27.57 -5.47
C ILE A 57 -2.00 26.44 -4.81
N ILE A 58 -3.06 25.94 -5.46
CA ILE A 58 -3.84 24.78 -5.01
C ILE A 58 -2.96 23.54 -4.85
N ARG A 59 -2.12 23.28 -5.84
CA ARG A 59 -1.15 22.15 -5.82
C ARG A 59 -0.15 22.26 -4.68
N LEU A 60 0.44 23.43 -4.47
CA LEU A 60 1.40 23.68 -3.40
C LEU A 60 0.76 23.47 -2.03
N LYS A 61 -0.48 23.95 -1.83
CA LYS A 61 -1.20 23.73 -0.57
C LYS A 61 -1.54 22.26 -0.33
N ALA A 62 -1.89 21.53 -1.38
CA ALA A 62 -2.15 20.09 -1.27
C ALA A 62 -0.88 19.30 -0.90
N LEU A 63 0.27 19.68 -1.45
CA LEU A 63 1.58 19.07 -1.17
C LEU A 63 2.14 19.45 0.21
N MET A 64 1.92 20.70 0.62
CA MET A 64 2.45 21.27 1.86
C MET A 64 1.31 21.79 2.76
N PRO A 65 0.57 20.87 3.41
CA PRO A 65 -0.63 21.26 4.19
C PRO A 65 -0.37 22.25 5.31
N GLN A 66 0.81 22.21 5.89
CA GLN A 66 1.20 23.10 7.00
C GLN A 66 1.74 24.45 6.51
N ALA A 67 2.01 24.62 5.21
CA ALA A 67 2.52 25.89 4.69
C ALA A 67 1.46 26.99 4.79
N GLY A 68 1.84 28.12 5.39
CA GLY A 68 1.01 29.33 5.46
C GLY A 68 0.94 30.06 4.12
N CYS A 69 -0.03 31.00 3.99
CA CYS A 69 -0.23 31.78 2.77
C CYS A 69 1.02 32.56 2.33
N ARG A 70 1.80 33.07 3.30
CA ARG A 70 3.06 33.79 3.01
C ARG A 70 4.10 32.85 2.39
N SER A 71 4.32 31.68 2.99
CA SER A 71 5.27 30.70 2.48
C SER A 71 4.92 30.23 1.06
N ILE A 72 3.63 30.03 0.77
CA ILE A 72 3.18 29.66 -0.59
C ILE A 72 3.41 30.81 -1.57
N ALA A 73 3.13 32.07 -1.16
CA ALA A 73 3.39 33.24 -1.99
C ALA A 73 4.90 33.38 -2.30
N ASP A 74 5.75 33.21 -1.29
CA ASP A 74 7.21 33.28 -1.44
C ASP A 74 7.75 32.20 -2.38
N ILE A 75 7.23 30.97 -2.27
CA ILE A 75 7.60 29.86 -3.19
C ILE A 75 7.19 30.18 -4.62
N CYS A 76 5.97 30.68 -4.84
CA CYS A 76 5.50 31.09 -6.16
C CYS A 76 6.39 32.19 -6.74
N ASN A 77 6.69 33.22 -5.94
CA ASN A 77 7.51 34.33 -6.37
C ASN A 77 8.96 33.91 -6.71
N ARG A 78 9.57 33.09 -5.86
CA ARG A 78 10.92 32.54 -6.14
C ARG A 78 10.98 31.75 -7.43
N ARG A 79 9.91 31.00 -7.75
CA ARG A 79 9.88 30.14 -8.97
C ARG A 79 9.51 30.89 -10.22
N PHE A 80 8.64 31.89 -10.14
CA PHE A 80 7.97 32.43 -11.33
C PHE A 80 8.20 33.93 -11.57
N ALA A 81 8.68 34.70 -10.57
CA ALA A 81 8.90 36.14 -10.76
C ALA A 81 9.88 36.44 -11.89
N ALA A 82 11.03 35.78 -11.93
CA ALA A 82 12.03 35.98 -12.96
C ALA A 82 11.63 35.36 -14.31
N SER A 83 11.13 34.12 -14.31
CA SER A 83 10.89 33.35 -15.52
C SER A 83 9.58 33.72 -16.25
N ARG A 84 8.54 34.11 -15.49
CA ARG A 84 7.20 34.41 -16.04
C ARG A 84 6.70 35.80 -15.73
N LYS A 85 7.51 36.64 -15.07
CA LYS A 85 7.19 38.01 -14.67
C LYS A 85 5.87 38.14 -13.88
N VAL A 86 5.54 37.12 -13.07
CA VAL A 86 4.30 37.07 -12.27
C VAL A 86 4.66 36.92 -10.81
N THR A 87 4.07 37.80 -10.00
CA THR A 87 4.22 37.76 -8.53
C THR A 87 2.86 37.67 -7.86
N VAL A 88 2.81 37.07 -6.66
CA VAL A 88 1.60 36.97 -5.85
C VAL A 88 1.81 37.46 -4.43
N GLY A 89 0.81 38.13 -3.89
CA GLY A 89 0.78 38.53 -2.49
C GLY A 89 0.04 37.51 -1.62
N LYS A 90 0.29 37.58 -0.31
CA LYS A 90 -0.37 36.77 0.72
C LYS A 90 -1.90 36.80 0.60
N THR A 91 -2.50 37.95 0.35
CA THR A 91 -3.96 38.12 0.27
C THR A 91 -4.56 37.34 -0.90
N TYR A 92 -3.93 37.38 -2.08
CA TYR A 92 -4.37 36.60 -3.23
C TYR A 92 -4.30 35.11 -2.96
N VAL A 93 -3.20 34.63 -2.38
CA VAL A 93 -3.07 33.21 -1.98
C VAL A 93 -4.18 32.85 -1.00
N HIS A 94 -4.44 33.67 0.00
CA HIS A 94 -5.51 33.42 0.98
C HIS A 94 -6.89 33.27 0.33
N GLN A 95 -7.25 34.17 -0.58
CA GLN A 95 -8.52 34.11 -1.32
C GLN A 95 -8.63 32.78 -2.10
N ILE A 96 -7.59 32.40 -2.84
CA ILE A 96 -7.57 31.15 -3.60
C ILE A 96 -7.74 29.93 -2.68
N LEU A 97 -7.04 29.91 -1.54
CA LEU A 97 -7.13 28.79 -0.60
C LEU A 97 -8.52 28.67 0.03
N GLN A 98 -9.18 29.80 0.32
CA GLN A 98 -10.56 29.79 0.84
C GLN A 98 -11.57 29.32 -0.23
N GLN A 99 -11.47 29.82 -1.45
CA GLN A 99 -12.40 29.50 -2.54
C GLN A 99 -12.27 28.06 -3.00
N HIS A 100 -11.07 27.45 -2.88
CA HIS A 100 -10.75 26.12 -3.42
C HIS A 100 -10.38 25.09 -2.34
N ASP A 101 -10.85 25.28 -1.10
CA ASP A 101 -10.56 24.35 0.01
C ASP A 101 -10.99 22.90 -0.31
N TYR A 102 -12.14 22.72 -0.94
CA TYR A 102 -12.62 21.41 -1.36
C TYR A 102 -11.71 20.76 -2.40
N GLU A 103 -11.29 21.51 -3.42
CA GLU A 103 -10.36 21.01 -4.46
C GLU A 103 -9.00 20.64 -3.86
N ILE A 104 -8.49 21.44 -2.92
CA ILE A 104 -7.25 21.17 -2.19
C ILE A 104 -7.35 19.85 -1.42
N LYS A 105 -8.47 19.62 -0.72
CA LYS A 105 -8.73 18.38 0.03
C LYS A 105 -8.77 17.16 -0.89
N ILE A 106 -9.47 17.25 -2.04
CA ILE A 106 -9.50 16.18 -3.03
C ILE A 106 -8.12 15.92 -3.60
N LEU A 107 -7.41 16.96 -4.04
CA LEU A 107 -6.08 16.82 -4.61
C LEU A 107 -5.10 16.21 -3.61
N ARG A 108 -5.15 16.66 -2.34
CA ARG A 108 -4.36 16.10 -1.25
C ARG A 108 -4.67 14.62 -1.01
N ARG A 109 -5.97 14.25 -1.02
CA ARG A 109 -6.38 12.85 -0.91
C ARG A 109 -5.84 12.01 -2.07
N ASN A 110 -5.92 12.52 -3.28
CA ASN A 110 -5.41 11.84 -4.48
C ASN A 110 -3.89 11.69 -4.45
N LEU A 111 -3.15 12.73 -4.01
CA LEU A 111 -1.70 12.69 -3.85
C LEU A 111 -1.28 11.69 -2.75
N LYS A 112 -2.00 11.68 -1.63
CA LYS A 112 -1.74 10.75 -0.52
C LYS A 112 -2.10 9.31 -0.86
N HIS A 113 -3.13 9.11 -1.67
CA HIS A 113 -3.65 7.81 -2.08
C HIS A 113 -3.39 7.48 -3.55
N ALA A 114 -2.36 8.10 -4.15
CA ALA A 114 -1.94 7.74 -5.50
C ALA A 114 -1.77 6.21 -5.58
N LYS A 115 -2.52 5.58 -6.49
CA LYS A 115 -2.43 4.13 -6.69
C LYS A 115 -0.99 3.77 -7.01
N PRO A 116 -0.35 2.87 -6.24
CA PRO A 116 0.99 2.42 -6.57
C PRO A 116 1.01 1.84 -7.99
N LYS A 117 2.12 2.04 -8.70
CA LYS A 117 2.30 1.44 -10.03
C LYS A 117 2.03 -0.06 -9.95
N ALA A 118 1.24 -0.58 -10.88
CA ALA A 118 0.97 -2.01 -10.97
C ALA A 118 2.29 -2.77 -11.11
N ILE A 119 2.49 -3.75 -10.26
CA ILE A 119 3.64 -4.65 -10.29
C ILE A 119 3.14 -5.97 -10.89
N PRO A 120 3.80 -6.52 -11.91
CA PRO A 120 3.47 -7.85 -12.41
C PRO A 120 3.55 -8.89 -11.28
N ARG A 121 2.68 -9.91 -11.36
CA ARG A 121 2.78 -11.06 -10.45
C ARG A 121 4.15 -11.73 -10.58
N ASN A 122 4.61 -12.33 -9.51
CA ASN A 122 5.88 -13.07 -9.45
C ASN A 122 7.13 -12.25 -9.81
N LEU A 123 7.03 -10.92 -9.79
CA LEU A 123 8.17 -10.03 -10.03
C LEU A 123 8.91 -9.74 -8.71
N ILE A 124 8.17 -9.33 -7.69
CA ILE A 124 8.72 -8.93 -6.38
C ILE A 124 7.93 -9.66 -5.29
N TRP A 125 8.62 -10.43 -4.48
CA TRP A 125 8.06 -10.95 -3.24
C TRP A 125 8.55 -10.14 -2.06
N GLY A 126 7.65 -9.76 -1.17
CA GLY A 126 7.96 -9.19 0.14
C GLY A 126 8.06 -10.30 1.16
N ILE A 127 9.11 -10.26 1.95
CA ILE A 127 9.35 -11.21 3.04
C ILE A 127 9.52 -10.41 4.33
N ASP A 128 8.96 -10.94 5.42
CA ASP A 128 9.08 -10.31 6.72
C ASP A 128 8.76 -11.32 7.84
N LEU A 129 9.12 -10.95 9.07
CA LEU A 129 8.89 -11.71 10.29
C LEU A 129 7.94 -10.94 11.21
N THR A 130 7.13 -11.67 11.92
CA THR A 130 6.31 -11.14 13.03
C THR A 130 6.28 -12.15 14.16
N GLY A 131 5.53 -11.91 15.21
CA GLY A 131 5.45 -12.82 16.36
C GLY A 131 4.05 -12.92 16.94
N LYS A 132 3.78 -14.06 17.59
CA LYS A 132 2.64 -14.30 18.46
C LYS A 132 3.14 -14.86 19.79
N THR A 133 2.69 -14.27 20.88
CA THR A 133 3.03 -14.73 22.23
C THR A 133 1.94 -15.70 22.72
N ASP A 134 2.36 -16.81 23.33
CA ASP A 134 1.48 -17.77 24.01
C ASP A 134 1.17 -17.33 25.45
N THR A 135 0.36 -18.12 26.16
CA THR A 135 -0.02 -17.84 27.56
C THR A 135 1.15 -17.89 28.52
N ASN A 136 2.23 -18.62 28.19
CA ASN A 136 3.47 -18.68 29.00
C ASN A 136 4.45 -17.56 28.63
N LYS A 137 4.01 -16.56 27.82
CA LYS A 137 4.83 -15.45 27.32
C LYS A 137 5.98 -15.86 26.38
N ASN A 138 5.96 -17.09 25.82
CA ASN A 138 6.93 -17.48 24.82
C ASN A 138 6.55 -16.84 23.46
N LEU A 139 7.52 -16.23 22.80
CA LEU A 139 7.35 -15.59 21.49
C LEU A 139 7.59 -16.61 20.37
N HIS A 140 6.54 -16.88 19.60
CA HIS A 140 6.61 -17.72 18.39
C HIS A 140 6.81 -16.83 17.17
N ALA A 141 7.95 -16.99 16.48
CA ALA A 141 8.26 -16.26 15.28
C ALA A 141 7.41 -16.77 14.10
N LEU A 142 6.72 -15.85 13.41
CA LEU A 142 5.92 -16.13 12.24
C LEU A 142 6.61 -15.54 11.01
N PHE A 143 6.80 -16.35 9.99
CA PHE A 143 7.42 -15.97 8.73
C PHE A 143 6.37 -15.88 7.63
N GLY A 144 6.37 -14.78 6.86
CA GLY A 144 5.45 -14.54 5.78
C GLY A 144 6.12 -14.17 4.47
N ILE A 145 5.56 -14.63 3.36
CA ILE A 145 5.94 -14.27 2.00
C ILE A 145 4.69 -13.83 1.23
N ILE A 146 4.71 -12.62 0.67
CA ILE A 146 3.62 -12.07 -0.12
C ILE A 146 4.11 -11.65 -1.51
N ASP A 147 3.35 -11.96 -2.55
CA ASP A 147 3.58 -11.38 -3.87
C ASP A 147 3.12 -9.92 -3.92
N HIS A 148 4.00 -9.03 -4.38
CA HIS A 148 3.66 -7.61 -4.46
C HIS A 148 2.69 -7.29 -5.61
N GLY A 149 2.59 -8.11 -6.63
CA GLY A 149 1.67 -7.92 -7.74
C GLY A 149 0.24 -8.25 -7.36
N SER A 150 0.01 -9.51 -7.10
CA SER A 150 -1.30 -10.10 -6.83
C SER A 150 -1.77 -9.99 -5.37
N ARG A 151 -0.89 -9.64 -4.43
CA ARG A 151 -1.12 -9.70 -2.97
C ARG A 151 -1.31 -11.11 -2.42
N THR A 152 -1.03 -12.14 -3.21
CA THR A 152 -1.13 -13.52 -2.77
C THR A 152 -0.17 -13.81 -1.63
N LEU A 153 -0.69 -14.34 -0.55
CA LEU A 153 0.07 -14.85 0.59
C LEU A 153 0.63 -16.22 0.21
N LEU A 154 1.88 -16.23 -0.24
CA LEU A 154 2.53 -17.41 -0.79
C LEU A 154 2.96 -18.39 0.28
N HIS A 155 3.45 -17.87 1.41
CA HIS A 155 3.87 -18.68 2.56
C HIS A 155 3.54 -17.96 3.86
N LEU A 156 3.11 -18.71 4.86
CA LEU A 156 2.87 -18.22 6.22
C LEU A 156 3.06 -19.38 7.19
N GLN A 157 4.02 -19.28 8.08
CA GLN A 157 4.36 -20.37 9.00
C GLN A 157 4.92 -19.88 10.33
N ALA A 158 4.56 -20.54 11.42
CA ALA A 158 5.24 -20.43 12.70
C ALA A 158 6.54 -21.25 12.65
N LEU A 159 7.68 -20.57 12.78
CA LEU A 159 8.99 -21.16 12.62
C LEU A 159 9.36 -22.06 13.82
N ARG A 160 10.14 -23.09 13.55
CA ARG A 160 10.79 -23.89 14.59
C ARG A 160 11.92 -23.10 15.25
N ASP A 161 12.72 -22.44 14.43
CA ASP A 161 13.83 -21.60 14.84
C ASP A 161 13.94 -20.38 13.92
N LYS A 162 14.48 -19.28 14.44
CA LYS A 162 14.70 -18.05 13.69
C LYS A 162 16.10 -18.05 13.09
N THR A 163 16.36 -18.96 12.11
CA THR A 163 17.63 -19.04 11.40
C THR A 163 17.49 -18.70 9.92
N SER A 164 18.54 -18.16 9.33
CA SER A 164 18.56 -17.84 7.88
C SER A 164 18.36 -19.08 7.02
N ARG A 165 18.79 -20.25 7.50
CA ARG A 165 18.58 -21.53 6.80
C ARG A 165 17.10 -21.88 6.72
N THR A 166 16.42 -21.84 7.87
CA THR A 166 14.96 -22.10 7.93
C THR A 166 14.19 -21.15 7.02
N LEU A 167 14.59 -19.86 6.95
CA LEU A 167 13.93 -18.91 6.05
C LEU A 167 14.16 -19.26 4.56
N ILE A 168 15.36 -19.74 4.21
CA ILE A 168 15.65 -20.19 2.84
C ILE A 168 14.85 -21.45 2.50
N ASP A 169 14.72 -22.40 3.43
CA ASP A 169 13.91 -23.60 3.22
C ASP A 169 12.45 -23.22 2.97
N CYS A 170 11.85 -22.35 3.77
CA CYS A 170 10.51 -21.81 3.56
C CYS A 170 10.38 -21.07 2.21
N LEU A 171 11.40 -20.33 1.81
CA LEU A 171 11.42 -19.66 0.50
C LEU A 171 11.48 -20.69 -0.64
N CYS A 172 12.28 -21.74 -0.52
CA CYS A 172 12.34 -22.82 -1.51
C CYS A 172 10.99 -23.55 -1.66
N ASP A 173 10.28 -23.76 -0.54
CA ASP A 173 8.94 -24.34 -0.57
C ASP A 173 7.95 -23.46 -1.33
N ALA A 174 7.97 -22.14 -1.09
CA ALA A 174 7.16 -21.20 -1.84
C ALA A 174 7.55 -21.17 -3.33
N ILE A 175 8.83 -21.19 -3.66
CA ILE A 175 9.32 -21.22 -5.06
C ILE A 175 8.86 -22.49 -5.79
N ARG A 176 8.85 -23.63 -5.11
CA ARG A 176 8.42 -24.92 -5.68
C ARG A 176 6.95 -24.88 -6.12
N ILE A 177 6.11 -24.14 -5.40
CA ILE A 177 4.67 -24.05 -5.69
C ILE A 177 4.35 -22.92 -6.68
N TYR A 178 4.95 -21.76 -6.51
CA TYR A 178 4.56 -20.52 -7.21
C TYR A 178 5.56 -20.06 -8.29
N GLY A 179 6.67 -20.76 -8.42
CA GLY A 179 7.76 -20.35 -9.31
C GLY A 179 8.66 -19.28 -8.65
N LYS A 180 9.78 -19.00 -9.29
CA LYS A 180 10.83 -18.13 -8.76
C LYS A 180 10.54 -16.66 -9.05
N PRO A 181 10.59 -15.74 -8.04
CA PRO A 181 10.50 -14.30 -8.27
C PRO A 181 11.82 -13.75 -8.83
N LYS A 182 11.76 -12.56 -9.43
CA LYS A 182 12.99 -11.85 -9.83
C LYS A 182 13.65 -11.13 -8.67
N VAL A 183 12.85 -10.69 -7.68
CA VAL A 183 13.31 -9.86 -6.57
C VAL A 183 12.66 -10.33 -5.27
N ILE A 184 13.47 -10.46 -4.24
CA ILE A 184 13.02 -10.55 -2.84
C ILE A 184 13.26 -9.20 -2.17
N ARG A 185 12.24 -8.67 -1.54
CA ARG A 185 12.31 -7.45 -0.74
C ARG A 185 12.13 -7.77 0.73
N THR A 186 13.06 -7.29 1.57
CA THR A 186 13.03 -7.42 3.02
C THR A 186 13.32 -6.08 3.68
N ASP A 187 13.10 -6.00 4.98
CA ASP A 187 13.69 -4.95 5.80
C ASP A 187 15.18 -5.21 6.06
N ASN A 188 15.79 -4.37 6.92
CA ASN A 188 17.21 -4.43 7.27
C ASN A 188 17.48 -5.31 8.52
N GLU A 189 16.56 -6.20 8.90
CA GLU A 189 16.78 -7.09 10.04
C GLU A 189 18.04 -7.98 9.82
N ALA A 190 18.80 -8.21 10.90
CA ALA A 190 20.10 -8.90 10.83
C ALA A 190 20.01 -10.28 10.15
N ILE A 191 18.90 -10.98 10.30
CA ILE A 191 18.68 -12.30 9.67
C ILE A 191 18.67 -12.21 8.14
N PHE A 192 18.06 -11.17 7.56
CA PHE A 192 17.98 -10.96 6.11
C PHE A 192 19.29 -10.39 5.54
N THR A 193 20.04 -9.65 6.35
CA THR A 193 21.36 -9.11 5.93
C THR A 193 22.50 -10.10 6.15
N SER A 194 22.24 -11.26 6.75
CA SER A 194 23.23 -12.31 7.02
C SER A 194 23.90 -12.82 5.74
N ARG A 195 25.15 -13.28 5.87
CA ARG A 195 25.89 -13.88 4.75
C ARG A 195 25.17 -15.11 4.18
N ILE A 196 24.60 -15.95 5.06
CA ILE A 196 23.89 -17.19 4.68
C ILE A 196 22.66 -16.85 3.84
N PHE A 197 21.82 -15.92 4.28
CA PHE A 197 20.62 -15.54 3.56
C PHE A 197 20.94 -14.92 2.19
N ARG A 198 21.90 -13.99 2.14
CA ARG A 198 22.34 -13.37 0.88
C ARG A 198 22.98 -14.38 -0.08
N CYS A 199 23.79 -15.31 0.44
CA CYS A 199 24.35 -16.39 -0.37
C CYS A 199 23.25 -17.29 -0.95
N GLY A 200 22.27 -17.69 -0.13
CA GLY A 200 21.13 -18.48 -0.58
C GLY A 200 20.34 -17.80 -1.72
N LEU A 201 20.03 -16.51 -1.60
CA LEU A 201 19.36 -15.76 -2.67
C LEU A 201 20.23 -15.68 -3.95
N LYS A 202 21.55 -15.50 -3.80
CA LYS A 202 22.49 -15.48 -4.93
C LYS A 202 22.52 -16.83 -5.65
N LEU A 203 22.58 -17.94 -4.91
CA LEU A 203 22.53 -19.29 -5.47
C LEU A 203 21.20 -19.58 -6.22
N LEU A 204 20.10 -19.06 -5.69
CA LEU A 204 18.80 -19.14 -6.36
C LEU A 204 18.67 -18.19 -7.57
N GLY A 205 19.66 -17.29 -7.79
CA GLY A 205 19.61 -16.29 -8.86
C GLY A 205 18.50 -15.25 -8.64
N ILE A 206 18.24 -14.89 -7.38
CA ILE A 206 17.21 -13.91 -6.98
C ILE A 206 17.88 -12.64 -6.50
N ARG A 207 17.48 -11.49 -7.01
CA ARG A 207 17.98 -10.19 -6.55
C ARG A 207 17.40 -9.86 -5.18
N HIS A 208 18.28 -9.58 -4.20
CA HIS A 208 17.86 -9.06 -2.91
C HIS A 208 17.74 -7.54 -2.95
N GLN A 209 16.63 -7.02 -2.46
CA GLN A 209 16.36 -5.59 -2.30
C GLN A 209 16.02 -5.31 -0.85
N LEU A 210 16.88 -4.58 -0.16
CA LEU A 210 16.60 -4.05 1.16
C LEU A 210 15.75 -2.79 1.06
N THR A 211 14.90 -2.54 2.04
CA THR A 211 14.19 -1.26 2.17
C THR A 211 15.16 -0.17 2.59
N ASP A 212 14.97 1.04 2.08
CA ASP A 212 15.77 2.18 2.51
C ASP A 212 15.50 2.52 3.97
N PRO A 213 16.51 2.95 4.74
CA PRO A 213 16.32 3.38 6.12
C PRO A 213 15.25 4.47 6.21
N GLY A 214 14.31 4.32 7.14
CA GLY A 214 13.19 5.26 7.32
C GLY A 214 12.10 5.19 6.23
N CYS A 215 12.11 4.19 5.35
CA CYS A 215 11.13 4.00 4.29
C CYS A 215 10.28 2.72 4.46
N PRO A 216 9.55 2.55 5.58
CA PRO A 216 8.77 1.33 5.83
C PRO A 216 7.73 1.06 4.76
N TRP A 217 7.17 2.11 4.14
CA TRP A 217 6.18 1.94 3.06
C TRP A 217 6.66 1.11 1.87
N GLN A 218 7.96 0.93 1.68
CA GLN A 218 8.51 0.08 0.62
C GLN A 218 8.12 -1.40 0.83
N ASN A 219 7.99 -1.86 2.08
CA ASN A 219 7.51 -3.20 2.43
C ASN A 219 6.06 -3.19 2.98
N GLY A 220 5.36 -2.06 2.89
CA GLY A 220 4.03 -1.84 3.47
C GLY A 220 2.93 -2.82 3.03
N ARG A 221 3.20 -3.71 2.08
CA ARG A 221 2.25 -4.76 1.66
C ARG A 221 2.23 -5.92 2.65
N ILE A 222 3.41 -6.39 3.07
CA ILE A 222 3.51 -7.44 4.07
C ILE A 222 3.20 -6.90 5.46
N GLU A 223 3.59 -5.66 5.76
CA GLU A 223 3.22 -4.99 7.02
C GLU A 223 1.70 -4.94 7.19
N ARG A 224 0.97 -4.58 6.13
CA ARG A 224 -0.50 -4.55 6.14
C ARG A 224 -1.10 -5.95 6.27
N LEU A 225 -0.49 -6.96 5.65
CA LEU A 225 -0.86 -8.36 5.84
C LEU A 225 -0.73 -8.75 7.30
N PHE A 226 0.43 -8.49 7.91
CA PHE A 226 0.67 -8.80 9.31
C PHE A 226 -0.21 -7.99 10.25
N GLY A 227 -0.53 -6.74 9.92
CA GLY A 227 -1.54 -5.96 10.65
C GLY A 227 -2.91 -6.66 10.66
N THR A 228 -3.35 -7.17 9.49
CA THR A 228 -4.60 -7.93 9.38
C THR A 228 -4.52 -9.27 10.15
N LEU A 229 -3.40 -9.97 10.06
CA LEU A 229 -3.18 -11.22 10.78
C LEU A 229 -3.22 -10.99 12.29
N LYS A 230 -2.44 -10.05 12.80
CA LYS A 230 -2.38 -9.73 14.24
C LYS A 230 -3.74 -9.36 14.80
N GLN A 231 -4.47 -8.46 14.13
CA GLN A 231 -5.81 -8.03 14.57
C GLN A 231 -6.74 -9.21 14.83
N LYS A 232 -6.62 -10.30 14.07
CA LYS A 232 -7.44 -11.49 14.21
C LYS A 232 -6.81 -12.54 15.12
N LEU A 233 -5.51 -12.74 14.99
CA LEU A 233 -4.76 -13.72 15.77
C LEU A 233 -4.66 -13.34 17.26
N ASP A 234 -4.68 -12.04 17.59
CA ASP A 234 -4.63 -11.58 18.98
C ASP A 234 -5.90 -11.88 19.76
N GLN A 235 -7.01 -12.16 19.06
CA GLN A 235 -8.25 -12.64 19.67
C GLN A 235 -8.23 -14.14 19.97
N ARG A 236 -7.19 -14.87 19.57
CA ARG A 236 -7.01 -16.30 19.85
C ARG A 236 -5.97 -16.54 20.92
N ILE A 237 -6.27 -17.45 21.82
CA ILE A 237 -5.40 -17.82 22.96
C ILE A 237 -4.77 -19.17 22.66
N TYR A 238 -3.46 -19.27 22.84
CA TYR A 238 -2.70 -20.49 22.65
C TYR A 238 -2.13 -20.96 23.98
N PHE A 239 -2.51 -22.17 24.38
CA PHE A 239 -2.06 -22.79 25.59
C PHE A 239 -0.95 -23.79 25.27
N PRO A 240 0.26 -23.66 25.89
CA PRO A 240 1.22 -24.71 25.86
C PRO A 240 0.64 -25.97 26.49
N LEU A 241 0.85 -27.10 25.88
CA LEU A 241 0.43 -28.38 26.47
C LEU A 241 1.21 -28.62 27.76
N PRO A 242 0.57 -29.21 28.81
CA PRO A 242 1.29 -29.75 29.94
C PRO A 242 2.31 -30.78 29.41
N SER A 243 3.52 -30.75 29.93
CA SER A 243 4.56 -31.75 29.65
C SER A 243 3.98 -33.15 29.86
N ALA A 244 4.11 -34.00 28.87
CA ALA A 244 3.42 -35.26 28.68
C ALA A 244 3.44 -36.18 29.94
N GLY A 245 2.26 -36.26 30.53
CA GLY A 245 1.78 -37.51 31.18
C GLY A 245 0.92 -38.23 30.13
N GLU A 246 1.11 -39.50 30.03
CA GLU A 246 0.49 -40.44 29.08
C GLU A 246 -0.97 -40.14 28.69
N GLY A 247 -1.25 -40.09 27.40
CA GLY A 247 -2.61 -40.23 26.89
C GLY A 247 -3.12 -39.32 25.78
N LEU A 248 -2.36 -38.33 25.28
CA LEU A 248 -2.82 -37.40 24.25
C LEU A 248 -1.85 -37.28 23.07
N ARG A 249 -1.74 -38.34 22.28
CA ARG A 249 -0.94 -38.38 21.03
C ARG A 249 -1.46 -37.48 19.90
N GLU A 250 -2.60 -36.80 20.04
CA GLU A 250 -3.23 -36.02 18.96
C GLU A 250 -3.19 -34.49 19.12
N ARG A 251 -2.66 -33.97 20.21
CA ARG A 251 -2.58 -32.52 20.41
C ARG A 251 -1.15 -32.02 20.14
N GLY A 252 -0.85 -31.66 18.91
CA GLY A 252 0.42 -31.00 18.58
C GLY A 252 0.66 -29.75 19.44
N GLY A 253 1.94 -29.42 19.67
CA GLY A 253 2.36 -28.24 20.46
C GLY A 253 1.79 -26.92 19.93
N VAL A 254 2.00 -25.81 20.66
CA VAL A 254 1.53 -24.46 20.26
C VAL A 254 1.90 -24.12 18.83
N ARG A 255 3.08 -24.48 18.37
CA ARG A 255 3.52 -24.23 17.00
C ARG A 255 2.65 -24.95 15.97
N GLU A 256 2.25 -26.18 16.20
CA GLU A 256 1.37 -26.97 15.33
C GLU A 256 -0.03 -26.38 15.33
N GLN A 257 -0.53 -25.91 16.46
CA GLN A 257 -1.82 -25.20 16.56
C GLN A 257 -1.76 -23.90 15.74
N LEU A 258 -0.71 -23.09 15.96
CA LEU A 258 -0.47 -21.90 15.18
C LEU A 258 -0.43 -22.19 13.68
N ASN A 259 0.30 -23.21 13.24
CA ASN A 259 0.42 -23.55 11.83
C ASN A 259 -0.93 -23.98 11.23
N ARG A 260 -1.79 -24.69 11.95
CA ARG A 260 -3.15 -24.98 11.52
C ARG A 260 -3.95 -23.68 11.32
N ASP A 261 -3.92 -22.80 12.27
CA ASP A 261 -4.61 -21.51 12.19
C ASP A 261 -4.07 -20.62 11.08
N LEU A 262 -2.75 -20.55 10.92
CA LEU A 262 -2.10 -19.79 9.86
C LEU A 262 -2.47 -20.33 8.46
N ASN A 263 -2.67 -21.61 8.29
CA ASN A 263 -3.14 -22.20 7.05
C ASN A 263 -4.61 -21.81 6.76
N VAL A 264 -5.47 -21.83 7.77
CA VAL A 264 -6.87 -21.38 7.65
C VAL A 264 -6.90 -19.88 7.30
N PHE A 265 -6.09 -19.07 7.98
CA PHE A 265 -5.95 -17.64 7.66
C PHE A 265 -5.47 -17.43 6.22
N ARG A 266 -4.43 -18.16 5.78
CA ARG A 266 -3.90 -18.07 4.41
C ARG A 266 -4.96 -18.43 3.37
N TYR A 267 -5.75 -19.45 3.62
CA TYR A 267 -6.87 -19.82 2.75
C TYR A 267 -7.89 -18.68 2.65
N TRP A 268 -8.39 -18.21 3.79
CA TRP A 268 -9.33 -17.11 3.83
C TRP A 268 -8.79 -15.84 3.16
N TYR A 269 -7.55 -15.48 3.45
CA TYR A 269 -6.91 -14.29 2.88
C TYR A 269 -6.79 -14.35 1.36
N ASN A 270 -6.45 -15.52 0.81
CA ASN A 270 -6.21 -15.71 -0.62
C ASN A 270 -7.49 -15.94 -1.41
N HIS A 271 -8.46 -16.66 -0.88
CA HIS A 271 -9.60 -17.18 -1.64
C HIS A 271 -10.94 -16.54 -1.27
N ILE A 272 -11.09 -16.05 -0.03
CA ILE A 272 -12.39 -15.58 0.46
C ILE A 272 -12.41 -14.04 0.54
N ARG A 273 -11.33 -13.42 1.01
CA ARG A 273 -11.28 -12.00 1.27
C ARG A 273 -11.06 -11.17 0.01
N PRO A 274 -12.03 -10.32 -0.43
CA PRO A 274 -11.79 -9.38 -1.52
C PRO A 274 -10.87 -8.23 -1.07
N HIS A 275 -10.03 -7.76 -1.98
CA HIS A 275 -9.08 -6.69 -1.71
C HIS A 275 -9.40 -5.43 -2.52
N GLN A 276 -9.59 -4.31 -1.85
CA GLN A 276 -9.88 -3.02 -2.46
C GLN A 276 -8.80 -2.59 -3.48
N ASN A 277 -7.53 -2.88 -3.19
CA ASN A 277 -6.42 -2.54 -4.10
C ASN A 277 -6.28 -3.50 -5.30
N LEU A 278 -7.09 -4.54 -5.36
CA LEU A 278 -7.23 -5.47 -6.48
C LEU A 278 -8.58 -5.28 -7.19
N ASP A 279 -9.20 -4.11 -7.02
CA ASP A 279 -10.51 -3.78 -7.57
C ASP A 279 -11.60 -4.81 -7.19
N GLY A 280 -11.56 -5.28 -5.92
CA GLY A 280 -12.52 -6.24 -5.37
C GLY A 280 -12.21 -7.71 -5.63
N LYS A 281 -11.14 -8.02 -6.33
CA LYS A 281 -10.68 -9.42 -6.50
C LYS A 281 -10.05 -9.97 -5.24
N THR A 282 -10.11 -11.29 -5.10
CA THR A 282 -9.28 -12.00 -4.14
C THR A 282 -7.83 -12.09 -4.65
N PRO A 283 -6.83 -12.27 -3.76
CA PRO A 283 -5.45 -12.49 -4.20
C PRO A 283 -5.27 -13.67 -5.15
N ALA A 284 -6.00 -14.78 -4.94
CA ALA A 284 -5.95 -15.95 -5.81
C ALA A 284 -6.48 -15.63 -7.23
N GLU A 285 -7.60 -14.93 -7.35
CA GLU A 285 -8.13 -14.46 -8.65
C GLU A 285 -7.13 -13.52 -9.35
N ALA A 286 -6.50 -12.62 -8.59
CA ALA A 286 -5.47 -11.73 -9.14
C ALA A 286 -4.20 -12.49 -9.56
N TRP A 287 -3.85 -13.57 -8.85
CA TRP A 287 -2.73 -14.46 -9.22
C TRP A 287 -3.01 -15.21 -10.50
N CYS A 288 -4.19 -15.79 -10.63
CA CYS A 288 -4.59 -16.53 -11.83
C CYS A 288 -4.83 -15.60 -13.04
N GLY A 289 -5.09 -14.33 -12.80
CA GLY A 289 -5.47 -13.37 -13.85
C GLY A 289 -6.96 -13.43 -14.18
N ASP A 290 -7.76 -14.04 -13.31
CA ASP A 290 -9.20 -14.22 -13.51
C ASP A 290 -9.95 -12.89 -13.41
N ASN A 291 -11.02 -12.77 -14.17
CA ASN A 291 -11.99 -11.69 -14.03
C ASN A 291 -13.28 -12.21 -13.35
N PRO A 292 -13.39 -12.06 -12.03
CA PRO A 292 -14.54 -12.57 -11.29
C PRO A 292 -15.87 -11.89 -11.65
N PHE A 293 -15.82 -10.76 -12.33
CA PHE A 293 -17.01 -9.99 -12.71
C PHE A 293 -17.53 -10.36 -14.12
N ALA A 294 -16.81 -11.23 -14.86
CA ALA A 294 -17.20 -11.61 -16.23
C ALA A 294 -18.37 -12.60 -16.26
N LYS A 295 -18.49 -13.47 -15.25
CA LYS A 295 -19.53 -14.50 -15.18
C LYS A 295 -20.01 -14.66 -13.73
N PRO A 296 -21.31 -14.98 -13.52
CA PRO A 296 -21.80 -15.28 -12.18
C PRO A 296 -21.15 -16.58 -11.64
N PRO A 297 -21.04 -16.73 -10.32
CA PRO A 297 -20.54 -17.95 -9.71
C PRO A 297 -21.51 -19.13 -9.98
N LYS A 298 -20.96 -20.33 -10.16
CA LYS A 298 -21.73 -21.56 -10.27
C LYS A 298 -22.13 -22.11 -8.91
N GLN A 299 -21.28 -21.91 -7.92
CA GLN A 299 -21.50 -22.35 -6.54
C GLN A 299 -21.03 -21.30 -5.58
N GLU A 300 -21.77 -21.15 -4.52
CA GLU A 300 -21.48 -20.21 -3.42
C GLU A 300 -21.49 -21.01 -2.12
N HIS A 301 -20.40 -20.93 -1.37
CA HIS A 301 -20.29 -21.55 -0.05
C HIS A 301 -19.99 -20.49 0.97
N TRP A 302 -20.75 -20.48 2.08
CA TRP A 302 -20.41 -19.67 3.24
C TRP A 302 -19.20 -20.26 3.93
N PHE A 303 -18.15 -19.46 4.04
CA PHE A 303 -16.94 -19.81 4.79
C PHE A 303 -16.96 -19.08 6.13
N GLU A 304 -16.77 -19.84 7.19
CA GLU A 304 -16.63 -19.33 8.53
C GLU A 304 -15.56 -20.11 9.29
N ALA A 305 -14.68 -19.39 9.95
CA ALA A 305 -13.62 -19.96 10.79
C ALA A 305 -13.25 -19.00 11.91
N TRP A 306 -12.57 -19.53 12.94
CA TRP A 306 -12.13 -18.79 14.10
C TRP A 306 -13.30 -18.09 14.82
N ASP A 307 -14.39 -18.82 15.07
CA ASP A 307 -15.56 -18.32 15.79
C ASP A 307 -16.11 -17.01 15.17
N GLY A 308 -16.22 -16.98 13.84
CA GLY A 308 -16.70 -15.82 13.09
C GLY A 308 -15.67 -14.72 12.80
N LEU A 309 -14.42 -14.88 13.22
CA LEU A 309 -13.37 -13.91 12.91
C LEU A 309 -12.96 -13.89 11.44
N LEU A 310 -13.06 -15.04 10.76
CA LEU A 310 -12.78 -15.21 9.34
C LEU A 310 -14.07 -15.64 8.65
N MET A 311 -14.70 -14.73 7.93
CA MET A 311 -15.98 -15.00 7.24
C MET A 311 -15.94 -14.50 5.81
N GLY A 312 -16.83 -15.05 4.98
CA GLY A 312 -17.08 -14.60 3.62
C GLY A 312 -17.64 -15.70 2.73
N TYR A 313 -17.83 -15.38 1.45
CA TYR A 313 -18.26 -16.36 0.47
C TYR A 313 -17.09 -16.88 -0.34
N GLU A 314 -17.00 -18.20 -0.45
CA GLU A 314 -16.19 -18.88 -1.46
C GLU A 314 -17.03 -19.01 -2.73
N LEU A 315 -16.57 -18.38 -3.81
CA LEU A 315 -17.26 -18.34 -5.09
C LEU A 315 -16.55 -19.21 -6.11
N LYS A 316 -17.16 -20.35 -6.49
CA LYS A 316 -16.64 -21.23 -7.55
C LYS A 316 -17.27 -20.87 -8.89
N ARG A 317 -16.46 -20.71 -9.92
CA ARG A 317 -16.87 -20.28 -11.28
C ARG A 317 -16.61 -21.34 -12.35
#